data_94093ef5e93e44d3e885b231d02e1414
#
_entry.id   94093ef5e93e44d3e885b231d02e1414
#
_cell.length_a   1.000
_cell.length_b   1.000
_cell.length_c   1.000
_cell.angle_alpha   90.00
_cell.angle_beta   90.00
_cell.angle_gamma   90.00
#
_symmetry.space_group_name_H-M   'P 1'
#
loop_
_entity.id
_entity.type
_entity.pdbx_description
1 polymer ?
#
loop_
_entity_poly.entity_id
_entity_poly.type
_entity_poly.pdbx_seq_one_letter_code
_entity_poly.pdbx_strand_id
1 'polypeptide(L)'
;MTKKIRTYSAAFKAEAVKKIADNNGNVSATAKQLGIAMQTLSNWQNKADKGKLIGTKEYDPELMAILEENKRLKRDLKVAQEERDIPKKGHGVLRETQLMKYVFIKANQKIFSITCMCHVLDVKPSSYYNWVNRGVSNQQIHRNQCELLVRVAHDETKQRYGCERLHAHLAEQGHHISQYMIRSIKEEYGIVCHRHKRFKVTTNSNHNKFIYPNLLDQKFDTSRPNEAWVSDITYIWTDEGWLYLAGVKDLYTKELVGYAIHKRMTADLVCRAFNMAIKNKRPNQRLIVHSDRGSQYCSYDYHKIIKKHKFKGSMSRRGNCFDNAPIESFWGILKNELVYHQDYKMRFEAINDIIKYIELEYNQTRIQKGLGYKTPRQVWFDFYHQAA
;
A
#
# COMPACT_ATOMS: atom_id res chain seq x y z
N MET A 1 31.06 17.50 38.47
CA MET A 1 32.07 17.10 39.52
C MET A 1 31.41 16.05 40.40
N THR A 2 31.80 14.78 40.28
CA THR A 2 31.32 13.67 41.11
C THR A 2 31.95 13.78 42.48
N LYS A 3 31.14 13.97 43.54
CA LYS A 3 31.62 13.97 44.94
C LYS A 3 32.24 12.60 45.24
N LYS A 4 33.55 12.53 45.47
CA LYS A 4 34.23 11.33 45.97
C LYS A 4 33.61 10.92 47.32
N ILE A 5 32.92 9.77 47.31
CA ILE A 5 32.40 9.17 48.56
C ILE A 5 33.59 8.71 49.41
N ARG A 6 33.76 9.30 50.57
CA ARG A 6 34.80 8.87 51.53
C ARG A 6 34.41 7.53 52.13
N THR A 7 35.26 6.53 51.97
CA THR A 7 35.12 5.21 52.60
C THR A 7 35.93 5.16 53.88
N TYR A 8 35.36 4.61 54.95
CA TYR A 8 35.99 4.50 56.27
C TYR A 8 36.12 3.02 56.63
N SER A 9 37.27 2.62 57.27
CA SER A 9 37.50 1.25 57.73
C SER A 9 36.56 0.87 58.86
N ALA A 10 36.34 -0.42 59.08
CA ALA A 10 35.55 -0.93 60.20
C ALA A 10 36.14 -0.52 61.58
N ALA A 11 37.43 -0.60 61.70
CA ALA A 11 38.15 -0.19 62.93
C ALA A 11 37.92 1.31 63.22
N PHE A 12 38.05 2.18 62.21
CA PHE A 12 37.81 3.62 62.39
C PHE A 12 36.37 3.91 62.81
N LYS A 13 35.37 3.21 62.23
CA LYS A 13 33.97 3.36 62.59
C LYS A 13 33.68 2.97 64.04
N ALA A 14 34.31 1.84 64.52
CA ALA A 14 34.17 1.39 65.90
C ALA A 14 34.81 2.37 66.89
N GLU A 15 35.99 2.88 66.53
CA GLU A 15 36.70 3.87 67.36
C GLU A 15 35.95 5.20 67.42
N ALA A 16 35.37 5.64 66.30
CA ALA A 16 34.54 6.86 66.23
C ALA A 16 33.27 6.74 67.10
N VAL A 17 32.63 5.60 67.15
CA VAL A 17 31.50 5.32 68.04
C VAL A 17 31.96 5.28 69.52
N LYS A 18 33.12 4.67 69.86
CA LYS A 18 33.66 4.69 71.19
C LYS A 18 33.94 6.11 71.67
N LYS A 19 34.50 6.98 70.84
CA LYS A 19 34.69 8.40 71.12
C LYS A 19 33.41 9.20 71.41
N ILE A 20 32.26 8.76 70.94
CA ILE A 20 30.95 9.35 71.30
C ILE A 20 30.66 9.08 72.78
N ALA A 21 30.92 7.85 73.24
CA ALA A 21 30.69 7.52 74.65
C ALA A 21 31.66 8.29 75.55
N ASP A 22 32.96 8.39 75.15
CA ASP A 22 33.96 9.17 75.85
C ASP A 22 33.62 10.70 75.88
N ASN A 23 32.82 11.17 74.99
CA ASN A 23 32.41 12.56 74.88
C ASN A 23 30.97 12.80 75.39
N ASN A 24 30.57 12.05 76.43
CA ASN A 24 29.28 12.11 77.10
C ASN A 24 28.08 12.00 76.13
N GLY A 25 28.18 11.20 75.07
CA GLY A 25 27.14 10.97 74.08
C GLY A 25 26.96 12.09 73.08
N ASN A 26 27.82 13.11 73.06
CA ASN A 26 27.64 14.25 72.13
C ASN A 26 28.18 13.94 70.73
N VAL A 27 27.26 13.47 69.87
CA VAL A 27 27.56 13.10 68.50
C VAL A 27 28.03 14.29 67.65
N SER A 28 27.49 15.48 67.92
CA SER A 28 27.82 16.67 67.12
C SER A 28 29.23 17.14 67.33
N ALA A 29 29.65 17.19 68.60
CA ALA A 29 31.02 17.57 69.01
C ALA A 29 32.04 16.55 68.50
N THR A 30 31.74 15.25 68.63
CA THR A 30 32.59 14.15 68.17
C THR A 30 32.70 14.13 66.62
N ALA A 31 31.67 14.41 65.92
CA ALA A 31 31.68 14.52 64.42
C ALA A 31 32.57 15.67 63.95
N LYS A 32 32.54 16.79 64.67
CA LYS A 32 33.35 17.98 64.37
C LYS A 32 34.81 17.68 64.65
N GLN A 33 35.09 16.98 65.74
CA GLN A 33 36.45 16.57 66.16
C GLN A 33 37.12 15.57 65.20
N LEU A 34 36.28 14.69 64.60
CA LEU A 34 36.74 13.65 63.66
C LEU A 34 36.70 14.13 62.20
N GLY A 35 36.18 15.31 61.89
CA GLY A 35 36.10 15.84 60.57
C GLY A 35 35.15 15.05 59.65
N ILE A 36 34.08 14.45 60.24
CA ILE A 36 33.07 13.68 59.52
C ILE A 36 31.67 14.31 59.67
N ALA A 37 30.79 14.04 58.71
CA ALA A 37 29.43 14.55 58.79
C ALA A 37 28.68 13.94 59.98
N MET A 38 28.02 14.75 60.81
CA MET A 38 27.22 14.34 61.97
C MET A 38 26.26 13.18 61.65
N GLN A 39 25.55 13.26 60.51
CA GLN A 39 24.62 12.24 60.05
C GLN A 39 25.31 10.88 59.80
N THR A 40 26.56 10.92 59.33
CA THR A 40 27.37 9.69 59.11
C THR A 40 27.71 9.03 60.42
N LEU A 41 28.11 9.82 61.43
CA LEU A 41 28.47 9.33 62.75
C LEU A 41 27.22 8.82 63.49
N SER A 42 26.12 9.54 63.44
CA SER A 42 24.81 9.12 63.99
C SER A 42 24.34 7.78 63.36
N ASN A 43 24.54 7.59 62.08
CA ASN A 43 24.21 6.32 61.42
C ASN A 43 25.10 5.17 61.89
N TRP A 44 26.38 5.44 62.24
CA TRP A 44 27.27 4.43 62.79
C TRP A 44 26.90 4.10 64.25
N GLN A 45 26.55 5.06 65.07
CA GLN A 45 26.05 4.85 66.42
C GLN A 45 24.78 4.00 66.38
N ASN A 46 23.77 4.36 65.60
CA ASN A 46 22.55 3.57 65.44
C ASN A 46 22.80 2.13 64.94
N LYS A 47 23.89 1.90 64.21
CA LYS A 47 24.29 0.55 63.80
C LYS A 47 24.98 -0.19 64.91
N ALA A 48 25.80 0.49 65.76
CA ALA A 48 26.46 -0.08 66.94
C ALA A 48 25.42 -0.50 67.97
N ASP A 49 24.47 0.41 68.31
CA ASP A 49 23.38 0.16 69.26
C ASP A 49 22.47 -1.04 68.84
N LYS A 50 22.44 -1.34 67.56
CA LYS A 50 21.70 -2.51 66.98
C LYS A 50 22.59 -3.74 66.78
N GLY A 51 23.80 -3.78 67.31
CA GLY A 51 24.75 -4.91 67.19
C GLY A 51 25.25 -5.16 65.75
N LYS A 52 25.14 -4.13 64.87
CA LYS A 52 25.44 -4.28 63.43
C LYS A 52 26.74 -3.67 62.97
N LEU A 53 27.53 -3.12 63.90
CA LEU A 53 28.81 -2.48 63.58
C LEU A 53 29.94 -3.34 64.03
N ILE A 54 30.75 -3.86 63.12
CA ILE A 54 31.92 -4.69 63.39
C ILE A 54 32.91 -3.90 64.27
N GLY A 55 33.38 -4.52 65.36
CA GLY A 55 34.39 -3.97 66.26
C GLY A 55 33.81 -3.18 67.44
N THR A 56 32.53 -3.14 67.66
CA THR A 56 31.86 -2.62 68.88
C THR A 56 31.55 -3.76 69.85
N LYS A 57 31.42 -3.45 71.19
CA LYS A 57 31.16 -4.47 72.23
C LYS A 57 29.81 -5.21 71.99
N GLU A 58 28.81 -4.57 71.33
CA GLU A 58 27.52 -5.12 71.07
C GLU A 58 27.42 -5.82 69.69
N TYR A 59 28.56 -5.98 68.96
CA TYR A 59 28.55 -6.67 67.68
C TYR A 59 28.26 -8.16 67.83
N ASP A 60 27.15 -8.61 67.24
CA ASP A 60 26.75 -10.02 67.25
C ASP A 60 26.96 -10.62 65.86
N PRO A 61 27.97 -11.47 65.64
CA PRO A 61 28.23 -12.11 64.36
C PRO A 61 27.14 -13.06 63.92
N GLU A 62 26.49 -13.74 64.86
CA GLU A 62 25.39 -14.70 64.51
C GLU A 62 24.15 -13.95 64.03
N LEU A 63 23.78 -12.86 64.72
CA LEU A 63 22.68 -11.99 64.30
C LEU A 63 22.94 -11.43 62.90
N MET A 64 24.16 -11.04 62.58
CA MET A 64 24.50 -10.52 61.24
C MET A 64 24.41 -11.61 60.15
N ALA A 65 24.90 -12.82 60.44
CA ALA A 65 24.78 -13.95 59.53
C ALA A 65 23.29 -14.29 59.24
N ILE A 66 22.46 -14.33 60.29
CA ILE A 66 21.00 -14.57 60.17
C ILE A 66 20.32 -13.45 59.38
N LEU A 67 20.69 -12.19 59.54
CA LEU A 67 20.15 -11.07 58.81
C LEU A 67 20.53 -11.10 57.31
N GLU A 68 21.76 -11.50 56.99
CA GLU A 68 22.21 -11.66 55.61
C GLU A 68 21.51 -12.85 54.95
N GLU A 69 21.37 -13.96 55.64
CA GLU A 69 20.67 -15.13 55.17
C GLU A 69 19.17 -14.82 54.95
N ASN A 70 18.50 -14.16 55.88
CA ASN A 70 17.14 -13.73 55.73
C ASN A 70 16.92 -12.80 54.53
N LYS A 71 17.88 -11.92 54.29
CA LYS A 71 17.88 -11.04 53.10
C LYS A 71 18.10 -11.82 51.82
N ARG A 72 18.93 -12.87 51.85
CA ARG A 72 19.12 -13.78 50.70
C ARG A 72 17.87 -14.59 50.44
N LEU A 73 17.32 -15.26 51.48
CA LEU A 73 16.10 -16.06 51.37
C LEU A 73 14.88 -15.25 50.87
N LYS A 74 14.75 -14.00 51.32
CA LYS A 74 13.69 -13.10 50.78
C LYS A 74 13.84 -12.80 49.31
N ARG A 75 15.08 -12.64 48.82
CA ARG A 75 15.31 -12.46 47.37
C ARG A 75 15.02 -13.74 46.60
N ASP A 76 15.48 -14.89 47.09
CA ASP A 76 15.31 -16.19 46.46
C ASP A 76 13.83 -16.57 46.44
N LEU A 77 13.08 -16.29 47.52
CA LEU A 77 11.63 -16.47 47.58
C LEU A 77 10.90 -15.60 46.52
N LYS A 78 11.30 -14.34 46.38
CA LYS A 78 10.72 -13.46 45.36
C LYS A 78 10.97 -13.97 43.94
N VAL A 79 12.17 -14.41 43.63
CA VAL A 79 12.53 -15.00 42.31
C VAL A 79 11.72 -16.27 42.09
N ALA A 80 11.64 -17.18 43.05
CA ALA A 80 10.84 -18.42 42.92
C ALA A 80 9.34 -18.15 42.73
N GLN A 81 8.79 -17.11 43.37
CA GLN A 81 7.41 -16.68 43.14
C GLN A 81 7.21 -16.13 41.71
N GLU A 82 8.14 -15.31 41.22
CA GLU A 82 8.09 -14.80 39.85
C GLU A 82 8.21 -15.95 38.82
N GLU A 83 9.16 -16.89 39.03
CA GLU A 83 9.32 -18.07 38.17
C GLU A 83 8.08 -18.96 38.11
N ARG A 84 7.32 -19.07 39.20
CA ARG A 84 6.04 -19.80 39.26
C ARG A 84 4.91 -19.04 38.53
N ASP A 85 4.87 -17.72 38.67
CA ASP A 85 3.71 -16.91 38.21
C ASP A 85 3.85 -16.45 36.76
N ILE A 86 5.08 -16.30 36.23
CA ILE A 86 5.34 -15.98 34.82
C ILE A 86 4.74 -17.03 33.87
N PRO A 87 4.97 -18.36 34.04
CA PRO A 87 4.37 -19.38 33.16
C PRO A 87 2.83 -19.39 33.22
N LYS A 88 2.23 -19.14 34.39
CA LYS A 88 0.77 -19.07 34.51
C LYS A 88 0.16 -17.96 33.70
N LYS A 89 0.84 -16.80 33.65
CA LYS A 89 0.37 -15.63 32.90
C LYS A 89 0.72 -15.71 31.41
N GLY A 90 1.76 -16.48 31.05
CA GLY A 90 2.27 -16.64 29.69
C GLY A 90 2.05 -18.01 29.06
N HIS A 91 0.98 -18.76 29.46
CA HIS A 91 0.77 -20.16 29.10
C HIS A 91 0.86 -20.48 27.58
N GLY A 92 0.62 -19.51 26.70
CA GLY A 92 0.80 -19.62 25.25
C GLY A 92 2.16 -19.16 24.72
N VAL A 93 2.86 -18.27 25.46
CA VAL A 93 4.03 -17.54 24.97
C VAL A 93 5.32 -18.37 24.95
N LEU A 94 5.38 -19.43 25.79
CA LEU A 94 6.56 -20.31 25.87
C LEU A 94 6.86 -21.04 24.55
N ARG A 95 5.85 -21.33 23.72
CA ARG A 95 5.95 -21.99 22.41
C ARG A 95 5.95 -21.03 21.23
N GLU A 96 5.83 -19.75 21.49
CA GLU A 96 5.70 -18.71 20.48
C GLU A 96 7.04 -18.21 19.93
N THR A 97 6.96 -17.43 18.86
CA THR A 97 8.13 -16.81 18.22
C THR A 97 8.88 -15.88 19.18
N GLN A 98 10.17 -15.68 18.92
CA GLN A 98 11.03 -14.80 19.72
C GLN A 98 10.43 -13.38 19.90
N LEU A 99 9.77 -12.87 18.86
CA LEU A 99 9.11 -11.57 18.89
C LEU A 99 7.97 -11.51 19.93
N MET A 100 7.15 -12.54 20.00
CA MET A 100 6.04 -12.61 20.95
C MET A 100 6.56 -12.69 22.40
N LYS A 101 7.68 -13.38 22.63
CA LYS A 101 8.36 -13.39 23.94
C LYS A 101 8.84 -11.99 24.34
N TYR A 102 9.42 -11.22 23.41
CA TYR A 102 9.83 -9.83 23.69
C TYR A 102 8.64 -8.92 24.00
N VAL A 103 7.54 -9.04 23.26
CA VAL A 103 6.31 -8.29 23.51
C VAL A 103 5.74 -8.60 24.89
N PHE A 104 5.73 -9.88 25.30
CA PHE A 104 5.30 -10.30 26.64
C PHE A 104 6.17 -9.69 27.72
N ILE A 105 7.50 -9.74 27.58
CA ILE A 105 8.45 -9.15 28.55
C ILE A 105 8.18 -7.65 28.69
N LYS A 106 8.01 -6.93 27.57
CA LYS A 106 7.73 -5.50 27.56
C LYS A 106 6.42 -5.16 28.26
N ALA A 107 5.38 -5.93 28.02
CA ALA A 107 4.05 -5.72 28.63
C ALA A 107 4.05 -5.96 30.14
N ASN A 108 4.88 -6.88 30.66
CA ASN A 108 4.89 -7.29 32.07
C ASN A 108 6.09 -6.75 32.89
N GLN A 109 6.93 -5.88 32.32
CA GLN A 109 8.14 -5.34 33.00
C GLN A 109 7.87 -4.55 34.30
N LYS A 110 6.64 -4.09 34.51
CA LYS A 110 6.22 -3.43 35.75
C LYS A 110 5.82 -4.41 36.85
N ILE A 111 5.55 -5.66 36.51
CA ILE A 111 5.05 -6.70 37.42
C ILE A 111 6.17 -7.67 37.81
N PHE A 112 6.95 -8.11 36.82
CA PHE A 112 8.02 -9.09 36.97
C PHE A 112 9.38 -8.49 36.58
N SER A 113 10.43 -9.06 37.16
CA SER A 113 11.82 -8.73 36.78
C SER A 113 12.11 -9.16 35.35
N ILE A 114 12.68 -8.25 34.55
CA ILE A 114 13.08 -8.55 33.16
C ILE A 114 14.02 -9.75 33.09
N THR A 115 14.98 -9.83 34.03
CA THR A 115 15.95 -10.93 34.08
C THR A 115 15.27 -12.27 34.35
N CYS A 116 14.29 -12.29 35.27
CA CYS A 116 13.54 -13.50 35.60
C CYS A 116 12.67 -13.93 34.41
N MET A 117 11.95 -12.98 33.76
CA MET A 117 11.17 -13.28 32.56
C MET A 117 12.04 -13.80 31.40
N CYS A 118 13.22 -13.21 31.21
CA CYS A 118 14.17 -13.68 30.20
C CYS A 118 14.65 -15.11 30.50
N HIS A 119 14.92 -15.45 31.76
CA HIS A 119 15.31 -16.80 32.16
C HIS A 119 14.17 -17.81 31.89
N VAL A 120 12.97 -17.53 32.38
CA VAL A 120 11.79 -18.41 32.20
C VAL A 120 11.40 -18.63 30.76
N LEU A 121 11.54 -17.60 29.92
CA LEU A 121 11.17 -17.65 28.49
C LEU A 121 12.31 -18.12 27.57
N ASP A 122 13.47 -18.48 28.16
CA ASP A 122 14.69 -18.83 27.40
C ASP A 122 15.06 -17.75 26.37
N VAL A 123 15.24 -16.52 26.85
CA VAL A 123 15.59 -15.34 26.05
C VAL A 123 16.86 -14.72 26.64
N LYS A 124 17.84 -14.41 25.81
CA LYS A 124 19.01 -13.66 26.27
C LYS A 124 18.63 -12.21 26.60
N PRO A 125 18.90 -11.69 27.82
CA PRO A 125 18.58 -10.30 28.16
C PRO A 125 19.15 -9.28 27.18
N SER A 126 20.38 -9.50 26.68
CA SER A 126 21.00 -8.65 25.65
C SER A 126 20.19 -8.58 24.38
N SER A 127 19.61 -9.69 23.93
CA SER A 127 18.76 -9.74 22.73
C SER A 127 17.45 -8.97 22.93
N TYR A 128 16.85 -9.06 24.12
CA TYR A 128 15.68 -8.28 24.48
C TYR A 128 15.96 -6.77 24.48
N TYR A 129 17.05 -6.34 25.15
CA TYR A 129 17.40 -4.92 25.17
C TYR A 129 17.78 -4.38 23.79
N ASN A 130 18.46 -5.18 22.97
CA ASN A 130 18.71 -4.82 21.57
C ASN A 130 17.41 -4.64 20.79
N TRP A 131 16.41 -5.49 21.01
CA TRP A 131 15.10 -5.33 20.38
C TRP A 131 14.35 -4.07 20.87
N VAL A 132 14.37 -3.79 22.18
CA VAL A 132 13.74 -2.59 22.77
C VAL A 132 14.37 -1.30 22.24
N ASN A 133 15.70 -1.30 22.12
CA ASN A 133 16.47 -0.13 21.68
C ASN A 133 16.59 -0.05 20.14
N ARG A 134 16.14 -1.08 19.43
CA ARG A 134 16.18 -1.13 17.97
C ARG A 134 15.16 -0.15 17.42
N GLY A 135 15.65 0.95 16.85
CA GLY A 135 14.82 1.85 16.03
C GLY A 135 14.21 1.10 14.83
N VAL A 136 13.26 1.73 14.16
CA VAL A 136 12.70 1.21 12.90
C VAL A 136 13.86 0.95 11.93
N SER A 137 13.96 -0.27 11.40
CA SER A 137 15.05 -0.61 10.47
C SER A 137 14.93 0.21 9.18
N ASN A 138 16.05 0.50 8.52
CA ASN A 138 16.05 1.17 7.22
C ASN A 138 15.17 0.43 6.19
N GLN A 139 15.14 -0.91 6.25
CA GLN A 139 14.27 -1.74 5.42
C GLN A 139 12.78 -1.48 5.70
N GLN A 140 12.38 -1.33 6.97
CA GLN A 140 11.01 -1.01 7.34
C GLN A 140 10.64 0.42 6.94
N ILE A 141 11.56 1.37 7.09
CA ILE A 141 11.37 2.75 6.63
C ILE A 141 11.13 2.77 5.12
N HIS A 142 11.99 2.08 4.36
CA HIS A 142 11.83 1.95 2.91
C HIS A 142 10.51 1.29 2.53
N ARG A 143 10.11 0.21 3.23
CA ARG A 143 8.81 -0.45 2.99
C ARG A 143 7.63 0.49 3.23
N ASN A 144 7.66 1.27 4.31
CA ASN A 144 6.61 2.24 4.63
C ASN A 144 6.53 3.36 3.57
N GLN A 145 7.68 3.80 3.05
CA GLN A 145 7.72 4.76 1.94
C GLN A 145 7.11 4.17 0.67
N CYS A 146 7.48 2.92 0.31
CA CYS A 146 6.88 2.22 -0.82
C CYS A 146 5.37 2.03 -0.66
N GLU A 147 4.90 1.71 0.54
CA GLU A 147 3.47 1.60 0.85
C GLU A 147 2.73 2.90 0.56
N LEU A 148 3.23 4.01 1.07
CA LEU A 148 2.63 5.33 0.85
C LEU A 148 2.54 5.64 -0.65
N LEU A 149 3.63 5.45 -1.40
CA LEU A 149 3.68 5.69 -2.83
C LEU A 149 2.69 4.80 -3.61
N VAL A 150 2.58 3.52 -3.26
CA VAL A 150 1.63 2.60 -3.89
C VAL A 150 0.18 3.00 -3.62
N ARG A 151 -0.15 3.44 -2.40
CA ARG A 151 -1.50 3.92 -2.05
C ARG A 151 -1.85 5.19 -2.81
N VAL A 152 -0.96 6.18 -2.81
CA VAL A 152 -1.16 7.43 -3.54
C VAL A 152 -1.37 7.15 -5.03
N ALA A 153 -0.48 6.38 -5.66
CA ALA A 153 -0.60 6.02 -7.07
C ALA A 153 -1.88 5.22 -7.38
N HIS A 154 -2.34 4.36 -6.46
CA HIS A 154 -3.59 3.62 -6.61
C HIS A 154 -4.80 4.56 -6.62
N ASP A 155 -4.84 5.55 -5.74
CA ASP A 155 -5.92 6.55 -5.65
C ASP A 155 -5.88 7.53 -6.81
N GLU A 156 -4.70 8.04 -7.21
CA GLU A 156 -4.51 8.89 -8.39
C GLU A 156 -5.03 8.22 -9.67
N THR A 157 -4.81 6.90 -9.79
CA THR A 157 -5.29 6.10 -10.91
C THR A 157 -6.74 5.61 -10.74
N LYS A 158 -7.47 6.18 -9.77
CA LYS A 158 -8.88 5.86 -9.45
C LYS A 158 -9.10 4.35 -9.24
N GLN A 159 -8.14 3.68 -8.60
CA GLN A 159 -8.17 2.25 -8.26
C GLN A 159 -8.28 1.30 -9.48
N ARG A 160 -7.92 1.77 -10.68
CA ARG A 160 -8.06 1.03 -11.94
C ARG A 160 -6.81 0.27 -12.36
N TYR A 161 -5.63 0.58 -11.76
CA TYR A 161 -4.35 0.00 -12.15
C TYR A 161 -4.02 -1.25 -11.33
N GLY A 162 -3.73 -2.35 -12.04
CA GLY A 162 -3.12 -3.56 -11.48
C GLY A 162 -1.63 -3.39 -11.21
N CYS A 163 -0.98 -4.39 -10.61
CA CYS A 163 0.44 -4.31 -10.23
C CYS A 163 1.36 -3.90 -11.38
N GLU A 164 1.16 -4.42 -12.59
CA GLU A 164 2.00 -4.09 -13.76
C GLU A 164 1.89 -2.60 -14.15
N ARG A 165 0.66 -2.07 -14.21
CA ARG A 165 0.45 -0.66 -14.56
C ARG A 165 0.87 0.29 -13.46
N LEU A 166 0.67 -0.07 -12.18
CA LEU A 166 1.18 0.71 -11.06
C LEU A 166 2.71 0.76 -11.06
N HIS A 167 3.37 -0.36 -11.36
CA HIS A 167 4.83 -0.42 -11.49
C HIS A 167 5.33 0.54 -12.58
N ALA A 168 4.71 0.50 -13.77
CA ALA A 168 5.09 1.38 -14.88
C ALA A 168 4.81 2.86 -14.55
N HIS A 169 3.66 3.16 -13.95
CA HIS A 169 3.27 4.52 -13.54
C HIS A 169 4.23 5.11 -12.49
N LEU A 170 4.58 4.32 -11.46
CA LEU A 170 5.55 4.73 -10.45
C LEU A 170 6.96 4.90 -11.02
N ALA A 171 7.36 4.04 -11.96
CA ALA A 171 8.66 4.17 -12.64
C ALA A 171 8.74 5.44 -13.49
N GLU A 172 7.66 5.85 -14.17
CA GLU A 172 7.57 7.11 -14.91
C GLU A 172 7.71 8.33 -13.98
N GLN A 173 7.22 8.22 -12.73
CA GLN A 173 7.39 9.25 -11.69
C GLN A 173 8.77 9.20 -11.00
N GLY A 174 9.69 8.31 -11.44
CA GLY A 174 11.03 8.14 -10.85
C GLY A 174 11.08 7.21 -9.63
N HIS A 175 10.00 6.50 -9.30
CA HIS A 175 9.94 5.58 -8.17
C HIS A 175 10.10 4.14 -8.62
N HIS A 176 11.28 3.56 -8.44
CA HIS A 176 11.60 2.18 -8.84
C HIS A 176 11.21 1.15 -7.75
N ILE A 177 9.95 0.78 -7.70
CA ILE A 177 9.40 -0.22 -6.76
C ILE A 177 9.14 -1.52 -7.53
N SER A 178 9.67 -2.66 -7.07
CA SER A 178 9.49 -3.94 -7.77
C SER A 178 8.00 -4.37 -7.79
N GLN A 179 7.59 -5.10 -8.85
CA GLN A 179 6.23 -5.63 -8.94
C GLN A 179 5.88 -6.57 -7.76
N TYR A 180 6.88 -7.30 -7.24
CA TYR A 180 6.73 -8.14 -6.05
C TYR A 180 6.36 -7.30 -4.83
N MET A 181 7.07 -6.20 -4.59
CA MET A 181 6.79 -5.29 -3.46
C MET A 181 5.39 -4.68 -3.58
N ILE A 182 5.00 -4.21 -4.78
CA ILE A 182 3.66 -3.67 -5.04
C ILE A 182 2.58 -4.73 -4.75
N ARG A 183 2.79 -5.98 -5.19
CA ARG A 183 1.86 -7.08 -4.93
C ARG A 183 1.74 -7.36 -3.43
N SER A 184 2.87 -7.50 -2.73
CA SER A 184 2.91 -7.73 -1.29
C SER A 184 2.17 -6.65 -0.50
N ILE A 185 2.38 -5.37 -0.86
CA ILE A 185 1.67 -4.24 -0.23
C ILE A 185 0.17 -4.32 -0.53
N LYS A 186 -0.22 -4.59 -1.77
CA LYS A 186 -1.64 -4.69 -2.14
C LYS A 186 -2.36 -5.83 -1.40
N GLU A 187 -1.70 -6.97 -1.23
CA GLU A 187 -2.25 -8.12 -0.49
C GLU A 187 -2.37 -7.81 1.01
N GLU A 188 -1.33 -7.23 1.62
CA GLU A 188 -1.30 -6.91 3.06
C GLU A 188 -2.39 -5.89 3.45
N TYR A 189 -2.63 -4.90 2.60
CA TYR A 189 -3.60 -3.81 2.88
C TYR A 189 -4.95 -4.00 2.18
N GLY A 190 -5.19 -5.15 1.55
CA GLY A 190 -6.46 -5.44 0.87
C GLY A 190 -6.76 -4.50 -0.30
N ILE A 191 -5.73 -3.94 -0.96
CA ILE A 191 -5.90 -2.99 -2.06
C ILE A 191 -6.30 -3.75 -3.33
N VAL A 192 -7.54 -3.63 -3.76
CA VAL A 192 -8.12 -4.35 -4.90
C VAL A 192 -8.38 -3.39 -6.06
N CYS A 193 -8.12 -3.84 -7.30
CA CYS A 193 -8.57 -3.10 -8.47
C CYS A 193 -10.04 -3.38 -8.75
N HIS A 194 -10.76 -2.38 -9.21
CA HIS A 194 -12.12 -2.59 -9.68
C HIS A 194 -12.15 -3.56 -10.86
N ARG A 195 -12.84 -4.70 -10.70
CA ARG A 195 -13.09 -5.69 -11.76
C ARG A 195 -14.56 -6.07 -11.74
N HIS A 196 -15.21 -6.11 -12.90
CA HIS A 196 -16.60 -6.54 -13.03
C HIS A 196 -16.82 -7.76 -13.93
N LYS A 197 -18.04 -8.32 -13.82
CA LYS A 197 -18.47 -9.60 -14.37
C LYS A 197 -18.73 -9.57 -15.89
N ARG A 198 -18.85 -10.76 -16.49
CA ARG A 198 -18.92 -11.07 -17.91
C ARG A 198 -20.07 -10.40 -18.67
N PHE A 199 -19.83 -10.14 -19.95
CA PHE A 199 -20.63 -9.48 -20.95
C PHE A 199 -21.56 -10.43 -21.74
N LYS A 200 -22.69 -9.92 -22.32
CA LYS A 200 -23.64 -10.64 -23.16
C LYS A 200 -23.74 -9.98 -24.56
N VAL A 201 -23.69 -10.78 -25.64
CA VAL A 201 -23.71 -10.34 -27.06
C VAL A 201 -25.13 -10.04 -27.53
N THR A 202 -25.36 -8.95 -28.33
CA THR A 202 -26.69 -8.46 -28.73
C THR A 202 -26.80 -7.88 -30.14
N THR A 203 -25.92 -8.23 -31.10
CA THR A 203 -26.00 -7.66 -32.47
C THR A 203 -26.91 -8.48 -33.37
N ASN A 204 -27.92 -7.81 -34.01
CA ASN A 204 -28.76 -8.41 -35.03
C ASN A 204 -28.19 -8.11 -36.44
N SER A 205 -27.64 -9.13 -37.10
CA SER A 205 -27.01 -9.05 -38.43
C SER A 205 -27.87 -9.60 -39.56
N ASN A 206 -29.19 -9.80 -39.36
CA ASN A 206 -30.07 -10.43 -40.32
C ASN A 206 -30.76 -9.38 -41.24
N HIS A 207 -30.08 -8.95 -42.31
CA HIS A 207 -30.62 -8.01 -43.31
C HIS A 207 -29.95 -8.21 -44.69
N ASN A 208 -30.64 -7.75 -45.78
CA ASN A 208 -30.17 -7.86 -47.15
C ASN A 208 -29.50 -6.58 -47.70
N LYS A 209 -28.77 -5.83 -46.84
CA LYS A 209 -28.06 -4.62 -47.26
C LYS A 209 -26.67 -4.95 -47.81
N PHE A 210 -26.10 -4.01 -48.58
CA PHE A 210 -24.73 -4.15 -49.10
C PHE A 210 -23.70 -4.30 -47.96
N ILE A 211 -22.78 -5.25 -48.14
CA ILE A 211 -21.74 -5.63 -47.16
C ILE A 211 -20.38 -5.54 -47.82
N TYR A 212 -19.43 -4.86 -47.16
CA TYR A 212 -18.04 -4.86 -47.61
C TYR A 212 -17.35 -6.19 -47.28
N PRO A 213 -16.35 -6.61 -48.10
CA PRO A 213 -15.50 -7.77 -47.75
C PRO A 213 -14.72 -7.52 -46.47
N ASN A 214 -14.35 -8.57 -45.77
CA ASN A 214 -13.44 -8.46 -44.60
C ASN A 214 -12.01 -8.27 -45.10
N LEU A 215 -11.48 -7.04 -44.97
CA LEU A 215 -10.12 -6.70 -45.36
C LEU A 215 -9.11 -6.82 -44.21
N LEU A 216 -9.55 -6.76 -42.95
CA LEU A 216 -8.68 -6.90 -41.79
C LEU A 216 -8.32 -8.35 -41.47
N ASP A 217 -9.26 -9.27 -41.67
CA ASP A 217 -9.10 -10.70 -41.41
C ASP A 217 -8.39 -11.00 -40.08
N GLN A 218 -8.81 -10.32 -39.01
CA GLN A 218 -8.25 -10.40 -37.65
C GLN A 218 -6.76 -9.95 -37.54
N LYS A 219 -6.21 -9.34 -38.57
CA LYS A 219 -4.88 -8.72 -38.54
C LYS A 219 -4.99 -7.29 -38.04
N PHE A 220 -4.88 -7.11 -36.74
CA PHE A 220 -5.07 -5.81 -36.06
C PHE A 220 -3.77 -5.03 -35.86
N ASP A 221 -2.65 -5.59 -36.27
CA ASP A 221 -1.35 -4.91 -36.22
C ASP A 221 -1.24 -3.97 -37.41
N THR A 222 -0.98 -2.72 -37.10
CA THR A 222 -0.83 -1.63 -38.09
C THR A 222 0.51 -0.96 -37.90
N SER A 223 1.07 -0.40 -38.97
CA SER A 223 2.42 0.18 -39.01
C SER A 223 2.44 1.67 -38.64
N ARG A 224 1.26 2.33 -38.72
CA ARG A 224 1.13 3.80 -38.55
C ARG A 224 -0.29 4.20 -38.12
N PRO A 225 -0.44 5.40 -37.54
CA PRO A 225 -1.76 5.99 -37.28
C PRO A 225 -2.57 6.15 -38.58
N ASN A 226 -3.90 6.03 -38.47
CA ASN A 226 -4.85 6.18 -39.56
C ASN A 226 -4.64 5.16 -40.72
N GLU A 227 -4.09 3.99 -40.45
CA GLU A 227 -4.02 2.89 -41.39
C GLU A 227 -5.30 2.08 -41.37
N ALA A 228 -5.82 1.76 -40.21
CA ALA A 228 -7.09 1.08 -40.02
C ALA A 228 -7.82 1.57 -38.75
N TRP A 229 -9.10 1.83 -38.93
CA TRP A 229 -10.04 2.15 -37.85
C TRP A 229 -11.07 1.06 -37.71
N VAL A 230 -11.45 0.77 -36.46
CA VAL A 230 -12.55 -0.13 -36.13
C VAL A 230 -13.67 0.65 -35.48
N SER A 231 -14.93 0.30 -35.81
CA SER A 231 -16.11 1.00 -35.33
C SER A 231 -17.16 0.03 -34.80
N ASP A 232 -17.84 0.42 -33.73
CA ASP A 232 -18.90 -0.37 -33.11
C ASP A 232 -19.82 0.52 -32.28
N ILE A 233 -20.98 -0.02 -31.85
CA ILE A 233 -21.94 0.64 -30.98
C ILE A 233 -22.04 -0.15 -29.66
N THR A 234 -21.97 0.57 -28.56
CA THR A 234 -22.33 0.02 -27.25
C THR A 234 -23.53 0.76 -26.66
N TYR A 235 -24.10 0.21 -25.58
CA TYR A 235 -25.23 0.81 -24.90
C TYR A 235 -24.99 0.85 -23.39
N ILE A 236 -25.50 1.88 -22.77
CA ILE A 236 -25.42 2.19 -21.35
C ILE A 236 -26.85 2.39 -20.82
N TRP A 237 -27.14 1.79 -19.68
CA TRP A 237 -28.43 1.97 -19.02
C TRP A 237 -28.41 3.23 -18.16
N THR A 238 -29.56 3.96 -18.19
CA THR A 238 -29.88 5.03 -17.25
C THR A 238 -31.35 4.89 -16.84
N ASP A 239 -31.78 5.52 -15.76
CA ASP A 239 -33.17 5.45 -15.32
C ASP A 239 -34.14 6.10 -16.35
N GLU A 240 -33.63 6.98 -17.22
CA GLU A 240 -34.37 7.49 -18.37
C GLU A 240 -34.41 6.52 -19.57
N GLY A 241 -33.78 5.34 -19.47
CA GLY A 241 -33.68 4.31 -20.50
C GLY A 241 -32.33 4.28 -21.21
N TRP A 242 -32.24 3.49 -22.28
CA TRP A 242 -30.99 3.25 -22.99
C TRP A 242 -30.35 4.49 -23.58
N LEU A 243 -29.05 4.56 -23.49
CA LEU A 243 -28.15 5.50 -24.14
C LEU A 243 -27.20 4.71 -25.04
N TYR A 244 -27.05 5.12 -26.30
CA TYR A 244 -26.19 4.45 -27.29
C TYR A 244 -24.97 5.30 -27.58
N LEU A 245 -23.80 4.66 -27.58
CA LEU A 245 -22.52 5.26 -27.89
C LEU A 245 -21.91 4.54 -29.09
N ALA A 246 -21.72 5.25 -30.19
CA ALA A 246 -20.92 4.79 -31.32
C ALA A 246 -19.49 5.30 -31.17
N GLY A 247 -18.50 4.45 -31.43
CA GLY A 247 -17.08 4.80 -31.35
C GLY A 247 -16.31 4.39 -32.60
N VAL A 248 -15.25 5.14 -32.87
CA VAL A 248 -14.27 4.87 -33.90
C VAL A 248 -12.92 4.86 -33.26
N LYS A 249 -12.19 3.75 -33.36
CA LYS A 249 -10.90 3.52 -32.69
C LYS A 249 -9.80 3.27 -33.72
N ASP A 250 -8.70 3.98 -33.57
CA ASP A 250 -7.48 3.74 -34.38
C ASP A 250 -6.75 2.48 -33.87
N LEU A 251 -6.34 1.62 -34.79
CA LEU A 251 -5.69 0.35 -34.43
C LEU A 251 -4.24 0.52 -34.04
N TYR A 252 -3.54 1.54 -34.50
CA TYR A 252 -2.15 1.80 -34.12
C TYR A 252 -2.04 2.43 -32.75
N THR A 253 -2.66 3.61 -32.60
CA THR A 253 -2.57 4.39 -31.35
C THR A 253 -3.47 3.85 -30.25
N LYS A 254 -4.44 3.01 -30.57
CA LYS A 254 -5.56 2.56 -29.71
C LYS A 254 -6.45 3.72 -29.21
N GLU A 255 -6.29 4.92 -29.78
CA GLU A 255 -7.08 6.12 -29.46
C GLU A 255 -8.52 5.97 -29.95
N LEU A 256 -9.50 6.41 -29.16
CA LEU A 256 -10.85 6.60 -29.65
C LEU A 256 -10.88 7.95 -30.37
N VAL A 257 -10.76 7.92 -31.68
CA VAL A 257 -10.56 9.11 -32.55
C VAL A 257 -11.86 9.85 -32.87
N GLY A 258 -13.01 9.19 -32.70
CA GLY A 258 -14.33 9.80 -32.86
C GLY A 258 -15.39 9.00 -32.15
N TYR A 259 -16.42 9.69 -31.69
CA TYR A 259 -17.58 9.08 -31.03
C TYR A 259 -18.83 9.96 -31.16
N ALA A 260 -19.98 9.36 -30.95
CA ALA A 260 -21.24 10.07 -30.82
C ALA A 260 -22.16 9.34 -29.85
N ILE A 261 -22.96 10.11 -29.11
CA ILE A 261 -23.87 9.59 -28.09
C ILE A 261 -25.31 10.05 -28.43
N HIS A 262 -26.28 9.13 -28.33
CA HIS A 262 -27.68 9.45 -28.61
C HIS A 262 -28.63 8.45 -27.91
N LYS A 263 -29.88 8.88 -27.70
CA LYS A 263 -30.97 8.05 -27.14
C LYS A 263 -31.53 6.99 -28.09
N ARG A 264 -31.15 7.02 -29.35
CA ARG A 264 -31.62 6.06 -30.39
C ARG A 264 -30.43 5.54 -31.18
N MET A 265 -30.41 4.25 -31.46
CA MET A 265 -29.40 3.57 -32.26
C MET A 265 -29.71 3.69 -33.76
N THR A 266 -29.39 4.83 -34.37
CA THR A 266 -29.70 5.18 -35.78
C THR A 266 -28.43 5.18 -36.64
N ALA A 267 -28.58 5.19 -37.96
CA ALA A 267 -27.49 5.40 -38.91
C ALA A 267 -26.79 6.75 -38.70
N ASP A 268 -27.53 7.80 -38.33
CA ASP A 268 -27.00 9.12 -38.00
C ASP A 268 -25.97 9.07 -36.86
N LEU A 269 -26.19 8.20 -35.84
CA LEU A 269 -25.27 8.04 -34.72
C LEU A 269 -23.87 7.62 -35.18
N VAL A 270 -23.78 6.60 -36.03
CA VAL A 270 -22.47 6.10 -36.54
C VAL A 270 -21.85 7.09 -37.53
N CYS A 271 -22.66 7.78 -38.32
CA CYS A 271 -22.19 8.83 -39.24
C CYS A 271 -21.58 10.01 -38.49
N ARG A 272 -22.20 10.45 -37.39
CA ARG A 272 -21.63 11.52 -36.51
C ARG A 272 -20.32 11.12 -35.89
N ALA A 273 -20.23 9.91 -35.31
CA ALA A 273 -19.00 9.39 -34.77
C ALA A 273 -17.87 9.35 -35.81
N PHE A 274 -18.19 8.85 -37.02
CA PHE A 274 -17.22 8.75 -38.10
C PHE A 274 -16.80 10.12 -38.64
N ASN A 275 -17.71 11.06 -38.82
CA ASN A 275 -17.40 12.44 -39.24
C ASN A 275 -16.55 13.17 -38.21
N MET A 276 -16.77 12.95 -36.90
CA MET A 276 -15.91 13.46 -35.83
C MET A 276 -14.48 12.92 -36.00
N ALA A 277 -14.33 11.60 -36.19
CA ALA A 277 -13.03 10.96 -36.37
C ALA A 277 -12.26 11.55 -37.59
N ILE A 278 -12.96 11.70 -38.73
CA ILE A 278 -12.41 12.29 -39.96
C ILE A 278 -11.95 13.73 -39.71
N LYS A 279 -12.76 14.55 -39.05
CA LYS A 279 -12.44 15.95 -38.73
C LYS A 279 -11.21 16.05 -37.83
N ASN A 280 -11.13 15.19 -36.81
CA ASN A 280 -10.06 15.21 -35.82
C ASN A 280 -8.71 14.73 -36.37
N LYS A 281 -8.72 13.68 -37.20
CA LYS A 281 -7.49 12.99 -37.63
C LYS A 281 -7.11 13.23 -39.08
N ARG A 282 -8.03 13.70 -39.93
CA ARG A 282 -7.83 13.99 -41.37
C ARG A 282 -7.06 12.86 -42.10
N PRO A 283 -7.56 11.60 -42.04
CA PRO A 283 -6.84 10.46 -42.59
C PRO A 283 -6.72 10.54 -44.12
N ASN A 284 -5.72 9.85 -44.64
CA ASN A 284 -5.57 9.75 -46.10
C ASN A 284 -6.56 8.72 -46.71
N GLN A 285 -6.65 8.69 -48.05
CA GLN A 285 -7.56 7.82 -48.80
C GLN A 285 -7.29 6.31 -48.68
N ARG A 286 -6.15 5.89 -48.07
CA ARG A 286 -5.79 4.48 -47.88
C ARG A 286 -6.39 3.86 -46.60
N LEU A 287 -7.06 4.67 -45.77
CA LEU A 287 -7.66 4.22 -44.50
C LEU A 287 -8.62 3.04 -44.73
N ILE A 288 -8.44 1.97 -43.98
CA ILE A 288 -9.41 0.87 -43.86
C ILE A 288 -10.38 1.22 -42.73
N VAL A 289 -11.66 1.18 -43.02
CA VAL A 289 -12.71 1.41 -42.02
C VAL A 289 -13.50 0.12 -41.82
N HIS A 290 -13.31 -0.49 -40.67
CA HIS A 290 -13.91 -1.78 -40.34
C HIS A 290 -15.04 -1.62 -39.31
N SER A 291 -16.11 -2.39 -39.48
CA SER A 291 -17.23 -2.46 -38.54
C SER A 291 -17.85 -3.86 -38.53
N ASP A 292 -18.78 -4.08 -37.61
CA ASP A 292 -19.69 -5.21 -37.69
C ASP A 292 -20.68 -5.05 -38.86
N ARG A 293 -21.56 -6.06 -39.05
CA ARG A 293 -22.65 -6.02 -40.06
C ARG A 293 -23.94 -5.41 -39.52
N GLY A 294 -23.89 -4.55 -38.51
CA GLY A 294 -25.06 -3.87 -38.00
C GLY A 294 -25.73 -3.02 -39.07
N SER A 295 -27.07 -2.99 -39.07
CA SER A 295 -27.87 -2.27 -40.09
C SER A 295 -27.52 -0.78 -40.22
N GLN A 296 -26.92 -0.18 -39.18
CA GLN A 296 -26.46 1.19 -39.12
C GLN A 296 -25.25 1.40 -40.02
N TYR A 297 -24.28 0.47 -39.98
CA TYR A 297 -23.06 0.49 -40.79
C TYR A 297 -23.32 0.09 -42.25
N CYS A 298 -24.41 -0.65 -42.49
CA CYS A 298 -24.87 -0.99 -43.83
C CYS A 298 -25.84 0.06 -44.43
N SER A 299 -25.91 1.27 -43.84
CA SER A 299 -26.76 2.35 -44.33
C SER A 299 -26.16 3.07 -45.54
N TYR A 300 -27.02 3.61 -46.39
CA TYR A 300 -26.60 4.43 -47.53
C TYR A 300 -25.73 5.61 -47.09
N ASP A 301 -26.12 6.32 -46.05
CA ASP A 301 -25.40 7.50 -45.56
C ASP A 301 -23.99 7.17 -45.10
N TYR A 302 -23.79 6.07 -44.37
CA TYR A 302 -22.48 5.62 -43.94
C TYR A 302 -21.59 5.25 -45.13
N HIS A 303 -22.11 4.50 -46.10
CA HIS A 303 -21.40 4.17 -47.33
C HIS A 303 -21.05 5.40 -48.18
N LYS A 304 -21.95 6.42 -48.23
CA LYS A 304 -21.73 7.69 -48.90
C LYS A 304 -20.50 8.42 -48.31
N ILE A 305 -20.31 8.41 -46.99
CA ILE A 305 -19.13 9.01 -46.35
C ILE A 305 -17.86 8.24 -46.75
N ILE A 306 -17.84 6.90 -46.68
CA ILE A 306 -16.73 6.07 -47.13
C ILE A 306 -16.32 6.35 -48.55
N LYS A 307 -17.29 6.39 -49.48
CA LYS A 307 -17.06 6.68 -50.91
C LYS A 307 -16.58 8.11 -51.13
N LYS A 308 -17.16 9.10 -50.47
CA LYS A 308 -16.77 10.52 -50.57
C LYS A 308 -15.28 10.71 -50.23
N HIS A 309 -14.77 10.04 -49.19
CA HIS A 309 -13.39 10.15 -48.76
C HIS A 309 -12.46 9.11 -49.40
N LYS A 310 -12.97 8.25 -50.28
CA LYS A 310 -12.25 7.16 -50.96
C LYS A 310 -11.58 6.20 -50.00
N PHE A 311 -12.20 5.96 -48.85
CA PHE A 311 -11.71 4.98 -47.88
C PHE A 311 -12.08 3.55 -48.32
N LYS A 312 -11.39 2.56 -47.74
CA LYS A 312 -11.65 1.13 -47.95
C LYS A 312 -12.59 0.60 -46.87
N GLY A 313 -13.84 0.32 -47.24
CA GLY A 313 -14.79 -0.31 -46.33
C GLY A 313 -14.44 -1.76 -46.08
N SER A 314 -14.59 -2.19 -44.83
CA SER A 314 -14.38 -3.57 -44.38
C SER A 314 -15.45 -3.95 -43.35
N MET A 315 -15.93 -5.19 -43.37
CA MET A 315 -16.91 -5.68 -42.39
C MET A 315 -16.59 -7.06 -41.88
N SER A 316 -16.93 -7.31 -40.62
CA SER A 316 -16.78 -8.62 -39.96
C SER A 316 -17.51 -9.72 -40.72
N ARG A 317 -17.05 -10.96 -40.59
CA ARG A 317 -17.80 -12.14 -41.02
C ARG A 317 -19.07 -12.31 -40.19
N ARG A 318 -20.07 -12.95 -40.75
CA ARG A 318 -21.33 -13.17 -40.04
C ARG A 318 -21.11 -14.04 -38.80
N GLY A 319 -21.56 -13.56 -37.65
CA GLY A 319 -21.47 -14.28 -36.39
C GLY A 319 -20.04 -14.41 -35.78
N ASN A 320 -19.05 -13.75 -36.38
CA ASN A 320 -17.68 -13.77 -35.86
C ASN A 320 -17.38 -12.48 -35.09
N CYS A 321 -17.53 -12.54 -33.76
CA CYS A 321 -17.21 -11.42 -32.86
C CYS A 321 -15.71 -11.09 -32.81
N PHE A 322 -14.82 -12.04 -33.11
CA PHE A 322 -13.39 -11.83 -33.10
C PHE A 322 -12.90 -10.85 -34.18
N ASP A 323 -13.67 -10.68 -35.24
CA ASP A 323 -13.33 -9.77 -36.34
C ASP A 323 -13.36 -8.28 -35.90
N ASN A 324 -14.06 -7.94 -34.78
CA ASN A 324 -14.14 -6.59 -34.24
C ASN A 324 -13.63 -6.47 -32.78
N ALA A 325 -12.86 -7.46 -32.32
CA ALA A 325 -12.37 -7.57 -30.97
C ALA A 325 -11.67 -6.31 -30.38
N PRO A 326 -10.89 -5.49 -31.14
CA PRO A 326 -10.21 -4.34 -30.58
C PRO A 326 -11.15 -3.27 -30.02
N ILE A 327 -12.31 -3.03 -30.64
CA ILE A 327 -13.26 -2.04 -30.11
C ILE A 327 -14.18 -2.65 -29.05
N GLU A 328 -14.53 -3.93 -29.17
CA GLU A 328 -15.24 -4.66 -28.10
C GLU A 328 -14.44 -4.67 -26.80
N SER A 329 -13.11 -4.85 -26.90
CA SER A 329 -12.20 -4.72 -25.75
C SER A 329 -12.26 -3.32 -25.13
N PHE A 330 -12.34 -2.26 -25.94
CA PHE A 330 -12.51 -0.89 -25.43
C PHE A 330 -13.83 -0.73 -24.68
N TRP A 331 -14.94 -1.26 -25.18
CA TRP A 331 -16.21 -1.23 -24.47
C TRP A 331 -16.14 -1.95 -23.12
N GLY A 332 -15.45 -3.07 -23.07
CA GLY A 332 -15.16 -3.76 -21.81
C GLY A 332 -14.40 -2.89 -20.82
N ILE A 333 -13.39 -2.16 -21.29
CA ILE A 333 -12.60 -1.23 -20.47
C ILE A 333 -13.50 -0.07 -19.97
N LEU A 334 -14.22 0.60 -20.85
CA LEU A 334 -15.13 1.70 -20.49
C LEU A 334 -16.16 1.28 -19.45
N LYS A 335 -16.80 0.13 -19.67
CA LYS A 335 -17.82 -0.38 -18.74
C LYS A 335 -17.24 -0.76 -17.39
N ASN A 336 -16.08 -1.43 -17.36
CA ASN A 336 -15.43 -1.86 -16.14
C ASN A 336 -14.79 -0.70 -15.35
N GLU A 337 -14.28 0.31 -16.04
CA GLU A 337 -13.55 1.41 -15.37
C GLU A 337 -14.46 2.60 -15.04
N LEU A 338 -15.65 2.69 -15.65
CA LEU A 338 -16.60 3.79 -15.43
C LEU A 338 -18.02 3.30 -15.18
N VAL A 339 -18.68 2.71 -16.20
CA VAL A 339 -20.13 2.57 -16.25
C VAL A 339 -20.69 1.71 -15.11
N TYR A 340 -20.03 0.59 -14.78
CA TYR A 340 -20.52 -0.35 -13.75
C TYR A 340 -20.37 0.17 -12.30
N HIS A 341 -19.73 1.31 -12.12
CA HIS A 341 -19.57 1.97 -10.82
C HIS A 341 -20.54 3.12 -10.62
N GLN A 342 -21.43 3.36 -11.58
CA GLN A 342 -22.36 4.47 -11.57
C GLN A 342 -23.81 3.99 -11.75
N ASP A 343 -24.72 4.58 -10.99
CA ASP A 343 -26.16 4.43 -11.15
C ASP A 343 -26.72 5.73 -11.73
N TYR A 344 -26.64 5.84 -13.07
CA TYR A 344 -27.06 7.04 -13.78
C TYR A 344 -28.57 7.26 -13.72
N LYS A 345 -29.00 8.34 -13.10
CA LYS A 345 -30.40 8.75 -13.06
C LYS A 345 -30.82 9.38 -14.38
N MET A 346 -29.99 10.24 -14.94
CA MET A 346 -30.25 10.96 -16.19
C MET A 346 -29.24 10.61 -17.27
N ARG A 347 -29.66 10.61 -18.55
CA ARG A 347 -28.74 10.42 -19.68
C ARG A 347 -27.65 11.48 -19.74
N PHE A 348 -27.94 12.69 -19.29
CA PHE A 348 -26.98 13.80 -19.26
C PHE A 348 -25.76 13.49 -18.35
N GLU A 349 -25.97 12.88 -17.21
CA GLU A 349 -24.90 12.46 -16.29
C GLU A 349 -23.99 11.45 -16.99
N ALA A 350 -24.56 10.41 -17.58
CA ALA A 350 -23.80 9.39 -18.32
C ALA A 350 -23.04 9.99 -19.52
N ILE A 351 -23.63 10.93 -20.25
CA ILE A 351 -22.98 11.61 -21.38
C ILE A 351 -21.74 12.36 -20.90
N ASN A 352 -21.86 13.17 -19.85
CA ASN A 352 -20.74 13.97 -19.33
C ASN A 352 -19.59 13.09 -18.83
N ASP A 353 -19.91 12.05 -18.08
CA ASP A 353 -18.90 11.13 -17.55
C ASP A 353 -18.19 10.36 -18.66
N ILE A 354 -18.92 9.89 -19.67
CA ILE A 354 -18.35 9.17 -20.82
C ILE A 354 -17.43 10.09 -21.63
N ILE A 355 -17.85 11.33 -21.90
CA ILE A 355 -17.03 12.32 -22.62
C ILE A 355 -15.75 12.59 -21.85
N LYS A 356 -15.87 12.88 -20.55
CA LYS A 356 -14.72 13.13 -19.68
C LYS A 356 -13.76 11.92 -19.62
N TYR A 357 -14.30 10.72 -19.53
CA TYR A 357 -13.51 9.50 -19.53
C TYR A 357 -12.75 9.31 -20.85
N ILE A 358 -13.42 9.47 -22.00
CA ILE A 358 -12.78 9.29 -23.31
C ILE A 358 -11.69 10.33 -23.52
N GLU A 359 -12.02 11.62 -23.35
CA GLU A 359 -11.14 12.73 -23.72
C GLU A 359 -9.97 12.90 -22.74
N LEU A 360 -10.23 12.84 -21.44
CA LEU A 360 -9.21 13.15 -20.44
C LEU A 360 -8.52 11.91 -19.89
N GLU A 361 -9.25 10.81 -19.73
CA GLU A 361 -8.69 9.63 -19.05
C GLU A 361 -8.18 8.61 -20.07
N TYR A 362 -9.04 8.05 -20.93
CA TYR A 362 -8.66 6.96 -21.81
C TYR A 362 -7.58 7.38 -22.84
N ASN A 363 -7.81 8.48 -23.52
CA ASN A 363 -6.91 8.94 -24.59
C ASN A 363 -5.63 9.59 -24.05
N GLN A 364 -5.69 10.32 -22.91
CA GLN A 364 -4.58 11.16 -22.45
C GLN A 364 -3.79 10.62 -21.29
N THR A 365 -4.40 9.92 -20.32
CA THR A 365 -3.72 9.51 -19.09
C THR A 365 -3.61 8.01 -18.90
N ARG A 366 -4.51 7.24 -19.53
CA ARG A 366 -4.54 5.78 -19.33
C ARG A 366 -3.43 5.09 -20.10
N ILE A 367 -2.43 4.57 -19.38
CA ILE A 367 -1.35 3.78 -19.98
C ILE A 367 -1.84 2.37 -20.38
N GLN A 368 -1.30 1.83 -21.47
CA GLN A 368 -1.68 0.53 -22.02
C GLN A 368 -0.47 -0.37 -22.25
N LYS A 369 -0.52 -1.62 -21.76
CA LYS A 369 0.58 -2.59 -21.93
C LYS A 369 0.90 -2.82 -23.40
N GLY A 370 -0.14 -2.95 -24.27
CA GLY A 370 0.04 -3.14 -25.71
C GLY A 370 0.63 -1.93 -26.46
N LEU A 371 0.82 -0.79 -25.80
CA LEU A 371 1.50 0.40 -26.29
C LEU A 371 2.83 0.66 -25.56
N GLY A 372 3.41 -0.36 -24.91
CA GLY A 372 4.62 -0.20 -24.11
C GLY A 372 4.44 0.70 -22.89
N TYR A 373 3.25 0.64 -22.28
CA TYR A 373 2.84 1.48 -21.13
C TYR A 373 2.77 2.99 -21.46
N LYS A 374 2.56 3.34 -22.72
CA LYS A 374 2.24 4.70 -23.16
C LYS A 374 0.73 4.89 -23.23
N THR A 375 0.31 6.17 -23.23
CA THR A 375 -1.08 6.54 -23.54
C THR A 375 -1.32 6.57 -25.05
N PRO A 376 -2.57 6.42 -25.51
CA PRO A 376 -2.91 6.60 -26.92
C PRO A 376 -2.38 7.92 -27.50
N ARG A 377 -2.46 9.00 -26.73
CA ARG A 377 -2.01 10.33 -27.14
C ARG A 377 -0.49 10.44 -27.25
N GLN A 378 0.24 9.84 -26.34
CA GLN A 378 1.70 9.77 -26.39
C GLN A 378 2.17 9.03 -27.65
N VAL A 379 1.55 7.88 -27.97
CA VAL A 379 1.90 7.13 -29.19
C VAL A 379 1.63 7.94 -30.46
N TRP A 380 0.55 8.72 -30.50
CA TRP A 380 0.28 9.65 -31.60
C TRP A 380 1.38 10.70 -31.74
N PHE A 381 1.75 11.36 -30.66
CA PHE A 381 2.82 12.37 -30.66
C PHE A 381 4.16 11.77 -31.05
N ASP A 382 4.56 10.66 -30.47
CA ASP A 382 5.84 10.00 -30.75
C ASP A 382 5.99 9.68 -32.23
N PHE A 383 4.91 9.18 -32.88
CA PHE A 383 4.94 8.84 -34.29
C PHE A 383 5.22 10.08 -35.18
N TYR A 384 4.56 11.20 -34.89
CA TYR A 384 4.70 12.40 -35.72
C TYR A 384 5.96 13.22 -35.38
N HIS A 385 6.48 13.15 -34.14
CA HIS A 385 7.72 13.81 -33.77
C HIS A 385 8.98 13.02 -34.16
N GLN A 386 8.91 11.71 -34.32
CA GLN A 386 9.99 10.91 -34.84
C GLN A 386 10.10 10.99 -36.37
N ALA A 387 9.01 11.40 -37.02
CA ALA A 387 8.94 11.56 -38.50
C ALA A 387 9.26 12.98 -38.96
N ALA A 388 9.49 13.91 -38.05
CA ALA A 388 9.92 15.29 -38.31
C ALA A 388 11.44 15.45 -38.07
#